data_f8d2f6c9b1c1c116561770f80dd87970
#
_entry.id   f8d2f6c9b1c1c116561770f80dd87970
#
_cell.length_a   1.000
_cell.length_b   1.000
_cell.length_c   1.000
_cell.angle_alpha   90.00
_cell.angle_beta   90.00
_cell.angle_gamma   90.00
#
_symmetry.space_group_name_H-M   'P 1'
#
loop_
_entity.id
_entity.type
_entity.pdbx_description
1 polymer ?
#
loop_
_entity_poly.entity_id
_entity_poly.type
_entity_poly.pdbx_seq_one_letter_code
_entity_poly.pdbx_strand_id
1 'polypeptide(L)'
;MCHQTVGLAARHLEAHGIPTVIMGCAKDIVEHCGVPRFLFSDFPLGNSGGRPFDVESQAQTLALALRVLESAPAARTTLQSPLRWNADGSWKLDYLDLTKLSPERIAERRKEFDEVKTVARAKREAS
;
A
#
# COMPACT_ATOMS: atom_id res chain seq x y z
N MET A 1 5.75 -0.78 7.34
CA MET A 1 7.02 -0.16 6.91
C MET A 1 6.93 0.48 5.53
N CYS A 2 6.43 -0.19 4.47
CA CYS A 2 6.38 0.38 3.10
C CYS A 2 5.62 1.72 3.02
N HIS A 3 4.43 1.82 3.61
CA HIS A 3 3.63 3.06 3.61
C HIS A 3 4.36 4.23 4.27
N GLN A 4 5.05 3.96 5.35
CA GLN A 4 5.83 4.97 6.08
C GLN A 4 7.02 5.47 5.25
N THR A 5 7.80 4.55 4.67
CA THR A 5 8.95 4.88 3.84
C THR A 5 8.55 5.71 2.62
N VAL A 6 7.51 5.28 1.91
CA VAL A 6 6.99 5.98 0.72
C VAL A 6 6.45 7.37 1.11
N GLY A 7 5.73 7.48 2.24
CA GLY A 7 5.24 8.76 2.73
C GLY A 7 6.35 9.76 3.05
N LEU A 8 7.42 9.31 3.70
CA LEU A 8 8.58 10.16 4.00
C LEU A 8 9.34 10.55 2.72
N ALA A 9 9.50 9.64 1.76
CA ALA A 9 10.09 9.93 0.47
C ALA A 9 9.27 10.97 -0.30
N ALA A 10 7.95 10.85 -0.33
CA ALA A 10 7.08 11.82 -0.97
C ALA A 10 7.23 13.23 -0.37
N ARG A 11 7.28 13.35 0.95
CA ARG A 11 7.52 14.63 1.61
C ARG A 11 8.86 15.25 1.24
N HIS A 12 9.90 14.43 1.15
CA HIS A 12 11.22 14.89 0.74
C HIS A 12 11.20 15.42 -0.70
N LEU A 13 10.61 14.68 -1.64
CA LEU A 13 10.47 15.09 -3.03
C LEU A 13 9.67 16.39 -3.17
N GLU A 14 8.55 16.50 -2.49
CA GLU A 14 7.71 17.72 -2.50
C GLU A 14 8.46 18.94 -1.94
N ALA A 15 9.25 18.77 -0.90
CA ALA A 15 10.10 19.83 -0.36
C ALA A 15 11.14 20.35 -1.38
N HIS A 16 11.46 19.54 -2.40
CA HIS A 16 12.35 19.88 -3.49
C HIS A 16 11.63 20.22 -4.80
N GLY A 17 10.33 20.50 -4.74
CA GLY A 17 9.53 20.95 -5.88
C GLY A 17 9.09 19.84 -6.83
N ILE A 18 9.17 18.57 -6.43
CA ILE A 18 8.75 17.41 -7.23
C ILE A 18 7.37 16.97 -6.73
N PRO A 19 6.28 17.18 -7.50
CA PRO A 19 4.95 16.79 -7.08
C PRO A 19 4.80 15.27 -7.01
N THR A 20 4.13 14.79 -5.97
CA THR A 20 3.91 13.36 -5.70
C THR A 20 2.46 13.07 -5.36
N VAL A 21 2.05 11.83 -5.62
CA VAL A 21 0.82 11.23 -5.09
C VAL A 21 1.13 9.85 -4.54
N ILE A 22 0.62 9.54 -3.37
CA ILE A 22 0.76 8.21 -2.77
C ILE A 22 -0.50 7.39 -3.06
N MET A 23 -0.31 6.16 -3.50
CA MET A 23 -1.36 5.14 -3.55
C MET A 23 -1.16 4.18 -2.39
N GLY A 24 -2.17 3.94 -1.57
CA GLY A 24 -2.01 3.11 -0.38
C GLY A 24 -3.31 2.53 0.17
N CYS A 25 -3.17 1.50 1.01
CA CYS A 25 -4.26 0.80 1.68
C CYS A 25 -4.28 0.99 3.21
N ALA A 26 -3.31 1.71 3.79
CA ALA A 26 -3.25 2.02 5.21
C ALA A 26 -3.43 3.54 5.41
N LYS A 27 -4.69 3.95 5.57
CA LYS A 27 -5.07 5.36 5.61
C LYS A 27 -4.40 6.11 6.75
N ASP A 28 -4.48 5.57 7.95
CA ASP A 28 -3.94 6.12 9.18
C ASP A 28 -2.43 6.36 9.10
N ILE A 29 -1.68 5.39 8.59
CA ILE A 29 -0.22 5.49 8.48
C ILE A 29 0.18 6.57 7.48
N VAL A 30 -0.43 6.61 6.29
CA VAL A 30 -0.08 7.56 5.24
C VAL A 30 -0.47 8.98 5.61
N GLU A 31 -1.66 9.18 6.19
CA GLU A 31 -2.11 10.49 6.67
C GLU A 31 -1.23 11.00 7.83
N HIS A 32 -0.81 10.10 8.73
CA HIS A 32 0.12 10.44 9.81
C HIS A 32 1.48 10.91 9.27
N CYS A 33 1.97 10.34 8.18
CA CYS A 33 3.19 10.83 7.52
C CYS A 33 3.04 12.25 6.97
N GLY A 34 1.83 12.75 6.79
CA GLY A 34 1.57 14.10 6.32
C GLY A 34 1.91 14.32 4.86
N VAL A 35 1.62 13.33 4.01
CA VAL A 35 1.84 13.43 2.56
C VAL A 35 0.93 14.48 1.92
N PRO A 36 1.38 15.19 0.87
CA PRO A 36 0.58 16.22 0.23
C PRO A 36 -0.67 15.70 -0.48
N ARG A 37 -0.55 14.53 -1.16
CA ARG A 37 -1.64 13.92 -1.94
C ARG A 37 -1.67 12.43 -1.71
N PHE A 38 -2.86 11.90 -1.46
CA PHE A 38 -3.07 10.49 -1.15
C PHE A 38 -4.33 9.94 -1.82
N LEU A 39 -4.18 8.88 -2.59
CA LEU A 39 -5.27 8.02 -3.04
C LEU A 39 -5.35 6.80 -2.11
N PHE A 40 -6.38 6.74 -1.31
CA PHE A 40 -6.67 5.60 -0.43
C PHE A 40 -7.55 4.58 -1.16
N SER A 41 -7.09 3.34 -1.24
CA SER A 41 -7.87 2.18 -1.69
C SER A 41 -8.16 1.29 -0.49
N ASP A 42 -9.44 1.06 -0.21
CA ASP A 42 -9.90 0.15 0.87
C ASP A 42 -9.75 -1.32 0.42
N PHE A 43 -8.49 -1.72 0.22
CA PHE A 43 -8.08 -3.02 -0.27
C PHE A 43 -7.15 -3.71 0.74
N PRO A 44 -6.97 -5.03 0.67
CA PRO A 44 -5.96 -5.72 1.47
C PRO A 44 -4.57 -5.13 1.24
N LEU A 45 -3.77 -5.04 2.30
CA LEU A 45 -2.42 -4.51 2.25
C LEU A 45 -1.60 -5.20 1.14
N GLY A 46 -0.82 -4.41 0.41
CA GLY A 46 -0.06 -4.88 -0.75
C GLY A 46 -0.75 -4.70 -2.10
N ASN A 47 -2.03 -4.29 -2.13
CA ASN A 47 -2.83 -4.15 -3.36
C ASN A 47 -3.19 -2.69 -3.67
N SER A 48 -2.30 -1.75 -3.36
CA SER A 48 -2.55 -0.31 -3.55
C SER A 48 -2.66 0.12 -5.01
N GLY A 49 -2.20 -0.68 -5.96
CA GLY A 49 -2.28 -0.42 -7.40
C GLY A 49 -3.49 -1.03 -8.11
N GLY A 50 -4.44 -1.60 -7.38
CA GLY A 50 -5.61 -2.30 -7.94
C GLY A 50 -5.62 -3.78 -7.60
N ARG A 51 -6.63 -4.50 -8.07
CA ARG A 51 -6.75 -5.95 -7.83
C ARG A 51 -5.75 -6.72 -8.70
N PRO A 52 -5.14 -7.81 -8.19
CA PRO A 52 -4.29 -8.69 -8.98
C PRO A 52 -5.04 -9.24 -10.20
N PHE A 53 -4.37 -9.33 -11.34
CA PHE A 53 -4.91 -9.86 -12.61
C PHE A 53 -6.16 -9.14 -13.15
N ASP A 54 -6.48 -7.95 -12.62
CA ASP A 54 -7.60 -7.12 -13.06
C ASP A 54 -7.06 -5.80 -13.63
N VAL A 55 -6.77 -5.82 -14.92
CA VAL A 55 -6.18 -4.68 -15.64
C VAL A 55 -7.07 -3.44 -15.58
N GLU A 56 -8.38 -3.62 -15.56
CA GLU A 56 -9.33 -2.50 -15.48
C GLU A 56 -9.24 -1.80 -14.13
N SER A 57 -9.24 -2.55 -13.01
CA SER A 57 -9.10 -1.96 -11.69
C SER A 57 -7.74 -1.25 -11.50
N GLN A 58 -6.68 -1.79 -12.09
CA GLN A 58 -5.35 -1.20 -12.08
C GLN A 58 -5.31 0.11 -12.87
N ALA A 59 -5.87 0.12 -14.07
CA ALA A 59 -5.95 1.31 -14.91
C ALA A 59 -6.79 2.41 -14.24
N GLN A 60 -7.93 2.06 -13.66
CA GLN A 60 -8.80 3.01 -12.94
C GLN A 60 -8.09 3.57 -11.69
N THR A 61 -7.38 2.75 -10.93
CA THR A 61 -6.62 3.19 -9.76
C THR A 61 -5.54 4.19 -10.16
N LEU A 62 -4.78 3.90 -11.23
CA LEU A 62 -3.76 4.81 -11.75
C LEU A 62 -4.37 6.12 -12.26
N ALA A 63 -5.47 6.05 -13.02
CA ALA A 63 -6.16 7.24 -13.51
C ALA A 63 -6.65 8.15 -12.37
N LEU A 64 -7.18 7.56 -11.28
CA LEU A 64 -7.57 8.31 -10.09
C LEU A 64 -6.36 8.96 -9.41
N ALA A 65 -5.24 8.24 -9.29
CA ALA A 65 -4.01 8.79 -8.70
C ALA A 65 -3.50 10.00 -9.49
N LEU A 66 -3.46 9.91 -10.83
CA LEU A 66 -3.05 11.03 -11.68
C LEU A 66 -4.00 12.22 -11.56
N ARG A 67 -5.30 11.99 -11.45
CA ARG A 67 -6.28 13.07 -11.18
C ARG A 67 -6.02 13.75 -9.84
N VAL A 68 -5.73 12.99 -8.78
CA VAL A 68 -5.38 13.57 -7.48
C VAL A 68 -4.08 14.38 -7.57
N LEU A 69 -3.10 13.91 -8.33
CA LEU A 69 -1.85 14.63 -8.56
C LEU A 69 -2.09 15.99 -9.22
N GLU A 70 -2.97 16.05 -10.23
CA GLU A 70 -3.23 17.25 -11.03
C GLU A 70 -4.20 18.23 -10.37
N SER A 71 -5.21 17.73 -9.64
CA SER A 71 -6.38 18.52 -9.22
C SER A 71 -6.58 18.63 -7.71
N ALA A 72 -5.65 18.18 -6.88
CA ALA A 72 -5.78 18.31 -5.43
C ALA A 72 -5.90 19.79 -5.03
N PRO A 73 -6.97 20.21 -4.35
CA PRO A 73 -7.25 21.61 -4.04
C PRO A 73 -6.32 22.20 -2.98
N ALA A 74 -5.67 21.35 -2.17
CA ALA A 74 -4.80 21.76 -1.08
C ALA A 74 -3.80 20.65 -0.73
N ALA A 75 -2.78 21.00 0.05
CA ALA A 75 -1.92 20.02 0.68
C ALA A 75 -2.70 19.12 1.66
N ARG A 76 -2.23 17.89 1.84
CA ARG A 76 -2.88 16.86 2.67
C ARG A 76 -4.26 16.45 2.18
N THR A 77 -4.46 16.45 0.87
CA THR A 77 -5.68 15.93 0.25
C THR A 77 -5.63 14.41 0.20
N THR A 78 -6.62 13.76 0.81
CA THR A 78 -6.89 12.33 0.68
C THR A 78 -8.15 12.12 -0.13
N LEU A 79 -8.05 11.38 -1.23
CA LEU A 79 -9.19 10.89 -1.99
C LEU A 79 -9.35 9.39 -1.72
N GLN A 80 -10.55 8.95 -1.35
CA GLN A 80 -10.87 7.53 -1.27
C GLN A 80 -11.31 7.01 -2.65
N SER A 81 -10.67 5.95 -3.12
CA SER A 81 -11.08 5.24 -4.33
C SER A 81 -12.49 4.66 -4.17
N PRO A 82 -13.39 4.82 -5.16
CA PRO A 82 -14.70 4.20 -5.15
C PRO A 82 -14.64 2.69 -5.45
N LEU A 83 -13.50 2.17 -5.86
CA LEU A 83 -13.32 0.75 -6.16
C LEU A 83 -13.45 -0.09 -4.89
N ARG A 84 -14.05 -1.27 -5.02
CA ARG A 84 -14.20 -2.24 -3.95
C ARG A 84 -13.38 -3.49 -4.23
N TRP A 85 -12.80 -4.07 -3.20
CA TRP A 85 -12.08 -5.34 -3.32
C TRP A 85 -13.02 -6.48 -3.70
N ASN A 86 -14.13 -6.61 -2.96
CA ASN A 86 -15.25 -7.50 -3.24
C ASN A 86 -16.59 -6.81 -2.93
N ALA A 87 -17.70 -7.45 -3.24
CA ALA A 87 -19.03 -6.85 -3.14
C ALA A 87 -19.46 -6.54 -1.68
N ASP A 88 -19.06 -7.37 -0.73
CA ASP A 88 -19.59 -7.40 0.64
C ASP A 88 -18.59 -6.97 1.74
N GLY A 89 -17.32 -6.78 1.39
CA GLY A 89 -16.29 -6.42 2.38
C GLY A 89 -15.89 -7.54 3.35
N SER A 90 -16.34 -8.78 3.13
CA SER A 90 -16.04 -9.95 3.98
C SER A 90 -14.54 -10.21 4.18
N TRP A 91 -13.72 -9.81 3.22
CA TRP A 91 -12.26 -9.91 3.30
C TRP A 91 -11.66 -9.23 4.54
N LYS A 92 -12.32 -8.21 5.09
CA LYS A 92 -11.86 -7.52 6.30
C LYS A 92 -11.91 -8.40 7.54
N LEU A 93 -12.81 -9.37 7.56
CA LEU A 93 -12.99 -10.29 8.68
C LEU A 93 -11.92 -11.40 8.68
N ASP A 94 -11.39 -11.73 7.51
CA ASP A 94 -10.48 -12.87 7.32
C ASP A 94 -9.03 -12.49 7.07
N TYR A 95 -8.78 -11.26 6.65
CA TYR A 95 -7.50 -10.81 6.13
C TYR A 95 -6.32 -10.93 7.11
N LEU A 96 -6.56 -10.78 8.41
CA LEU A 96 -5.55 -10.88 9.47
C LEU A 96 -5.88 -11.93 10.53
N ASP A 97 -6.90 -12.75 10.28
CA ASP A 97 -7.29 -13.78 11.25
C ASP A 97 -6.35 -14.99 11.18
N LEU A 98 -5.29 -14.93 11.98
CA LEU A 98 -4.31 -16.01 12.10
C LEU A 98 -4.92 -17.30 12.68
N THR A 99 -6.08 -17.21 13.35
CA THR A 99 -6.74 -18.37 13.94
C THR A 99 -7.34 -19.30 12.87
N LYS A 100 -7.59 -18.76 11.68
CA LYS A 100 -8.10 -19.53 10.52
C LYS A 100 -6.99 -20.19 9.70
N LEU A 101 -5.73 -19.91 10.00
CA LEU A 101 -4.61 -20.58 9.34
C LEU A 101 -4.29 -21.88 10.08
N SER A 102 -4.13 -22.97 9.32
CA SER A 102 -3.65 -24.22 9.92
C SER A 102 -2.23 -24.01 10.48
N PRO A 103 -1.86 -24.76 11.56
CA PRO A 103 -0.51 -24.67 12.12
C PRO A 103 0.59 -24.93 11.08
N GLU A 104 0.32 -25.80 10.10
CA GLU A 104 1.25 -26.11 9.01
C GLU A 104 1.47 -24.90 8.10
N ARG A 105 0.42 -24.16 7.73
CA ARG A 105 0.55 -22.94 6.93
C ARG A 105 1.24 -21.81 7.66
N ILE A 106 1.06 -21.74 8.97
CA ILE A 106 1.79 -20.75 9.80
C ILE A 106 3.28 -21.09 9.80
N ALA A 107 3.63 -22.38 9.96
CA ALA A 107 5.01 -22.85 9.95
C ALA A 107 5.68 -22.64 8.57
N GLU A 108 4.97 -22.93 7.47
CA GLU A 108 5.44 -22.71 6.10
C GLU A 108 5.75 -21.24 5.82
N ARG A 109 4.81 -20.33 6.14
CA ARG A 109 5.03 -18.88 5.99
C ARG A 109 6.18 -18.36 6.85
N ARG A 110 6.36 -18.92 8.04
CA ARG A 110 7.47 -18.56 8.92
C ARG A 110 8.80 -18.98 8.32
N LYS A 111 8.86 -20.18 7.75
CA LYS A 111 10.05 -20.69 7.05
C LYS A 111 10.41 -19.82 5.84
N GLU A 112 9.44 -19.50 4.98
CA GLU A 112 9.65 -18.58 3.85
C GLU A 112 10.18 -17.22 4.31
N PHE A 113 9.62 -16.66 5.37
CA PHE A 113 10.06 -15.37 5.92
C PHE A 113 11.51 -15.45 6.44
N ASP A 114 11.88 -16.53 7.13
CA ASP A 114 13.23 -16.71 7.65
C ASP A 114 14.25 -16.91 6.53
N GLU A 115 13.89 -17.62 5.45
CA GLU A 115 14.71 -17.77 4.24
C GLU A 115 14.97 -16.42 3.56
N VAL A 116 13.92 -15.63 3.34
CA VAL A 116 14.04 -14.27 2.76
C VAL A 116 14.91 -13.37 3.63
N LYS A 117 14.76 -13.44 4.94
CA LYS A 117 15.55 -12.67 5.91
C LYS A 117 17.03 -13.06 5.86
N THR A 118 17.33 -14.35 5.74
CA THR A 118 18.69 -14.88 5.64
C THR A 118 19.37 -14.39 4.35
N VAL A 119 18.68 -14.47 3.22
CA VAL A 119 19.18 -13.97 1.93
C VAL A 119 19.42 -12.45 1.97
N ALA A 120 18.50 -11.70 2.58
CA ALA A 120 18.64 -10.25 2.71
C ALA A 120 19.85 -9.87 3.60
N ARG A 121 20.09 -10.65 4.66
CA ARG A 121 21.25 -10.45 5.54
C ARG A 121 22.57 -10.73 4.81
N ALA A 122 22.66 -11.85 4.09
CA ALA A 122 23.85 -12.21 3.31
C ALA A 122 24.17 -11.15 2.24
N LYS A 123 23.16 -10.58 1.58
CA LYS A 123 23.37 -9.48 0.61
C LYS A 123 23.91 -8.19 1.25
N ARG A 124 23.51 -7.88 2.49
CA ARG A 124 24.04 -6.72 3.20
C ARG A 124 25.48 -6.90 3.64
N GLU A 125 25.86 -8.11 4.02
CA GLU A 125 27.23 -8.44 4.44
C GLU A 125 28.19 -8.54 3.26
N ALA A 126 27.67 -8.70 2.03
CA ALA A 126 28.45 -8.75 0.78
C ALA A 126 28.57 -7.40 0.06
N SER A 127 27.90 -6.36 0.54
CA SER A 127 27.93 -4.99 -0.02
C SER A 127 28.77 -4.06 0.82
#